data_1f4271d47b7c30b5df98b38e3eaa1fa7
#
_entry.id   1f4271d47b7c30b5df98b38e3eaa1fa7
#
_cell.length_a   1.000
_cell.length_b   1.000
_cell.length_c   1.000
_cell.angle_alpha   90.00
_cell.angle_beta   90.00
_cell.angle_gamma   90.00
#
_symmetry.space_group_name_H-M   'P 1'
#
loop_
_entity.id
_entity.type
_entity.pdbx_description
1 polymer ?
#
loop_
_entity_poly.entity_id
_entity_poly.type
_entity_poly.pdbx_seq_one_letter_code
_entity_poly.pdbx_strand_id
1 'polypeptide(L)'
;KKWLIRPLTVGIARSTEEFPESDIVIINYDILKKFSLAIRSVSWDAIICDEAHYLKNPAAQRSKMILGNNEYTRKKKESAIHPLVSNYKLALSGTPAVNRPKELFPILNWLDPKTWPEFFPFALKYCNAHKTDYGWNFDGASNLAELQDKMRSSVMIRRLKEDVLKDLPEKRRQVIEIPSDEFSRELKAERLAIKNHRKQLAALRKKLRFAKINSTEKEFREEAKKLRQGANVAFEEIARARHKIALAKCPHVIEHLRSIIDQGQKVICFAHHLDVIKKIFEAFPDQAVQIIGSMPIEKRQEAVEKFQNDPNCMIFVGSIQACREGLTLTAASKVVFAEFLYVPGHLQQAEDRAHRIGQKSFVLVQYLVVSESIDAHMIQSVVKKMEILEAALDTQEEEDRSGKISDWLTSNENNQPVAGSESEDLSLEFSESLFVENSLHQKKPKERATDGPKPVVEDTGHKGIFDQEDDDPLETDGHESIIDELSFDDLKKKTSCFTKEIKADILDTLKMLSSCCDGAIEKDFVGFSAGEVVVGKYLAGKSKLTNRQALAGLEIVLNHRKQVSEPTFEKLQDFWRKHFA
;
A
#
# COMPACT_ATOMS: atom_id res chain seq x y z
N LYS A 1 -30.80 -1.86 23.52
CA LYS A 1 -31.78 -1.63 24.63
C LYS A 1 -31.36 -2.28 25.95
N LYS A 2 -30.71 -3.45 25.95
CA LYS A 2 -30.31 -4.20 27.17
C LYS A 2 -29.44 -3.37 28.16
N TRP A 3 -28.68 -2.42 27.66
CA TRP A 3 -27.70 -1.65 28.45
C TRP A 3 -28.11 -0.18 28.68
N LEU A 4 -29.29 0.23 28.23
CA LEU A 4 -29.79 1.56 28.46
C LEU A 4 -30.31 1.71 29.89
N ILE A 5 -29.80 2.68 30.61
CA ILE A 5 -30.18 2.98 32.02
C ILE A 5 -31.58 3.60 32.08
N ARG A 6 -31.99 4.28 31.00
CA ARG A 6 -33.33 4.90 30.84
C ARG A 6 -33.95 4.48 29.51
N PRO A 7 -35.25 4.45 29.39
CA PRO A 7 -35.91 4.14 28.10
C PRO A 7 -35.61 5.27 27.10
N LEU A 8 -34.87 4.91 26.04
CA LEU A 8 -34.63 5.76 24.88
C LEU A 8 -35.16 5.09 23.63
N THR A 9 -35.69 5.88 22.72
CA THR A 9 -36.11 5.43 21.40
C THR A 9 -34.88 5.22 20.51
N VAL A 10 -34.89 4.17 19.69
CA VAL A 10 -33.78 3.84 18.78
C VAL A 10 -34.34 3.66 17.37
N GLY A 11 -33.90 4.50 16.46
CA GLY A 11 -34.23 4.44 15.05
C GLY A 11 -33.02 4.02 14.20
N ILE A 12 -33.27 3.23 13.17
CA ILE A 12 -32.25 2.82 12.17
C ILE A 12 -32.59 3.51 10.85
N ALA A 13 -31.70 4.39 10.39
CA ALA A 13 -31.84 5.02 9.10
C ALA A 13 -31.57 4.02 7.96
N ARG A 14 -32.52 3.86 7.05
CA ARG A 14 -32.40 3.00 5.86
C ARG A 14 -32.54 3.81 4.58
N SER A 15 -31.88 3.36 3.53
CA SER A 15 -31.89 4.09 2.25
C SER A 15 -33.26 4.20 1.59
N THR A 16 -34.22 3.34 1.94
CA THR A 16 -35.56 3.28 1.40
C THR A 16 -36.61 4.02 2.25
N GLU A 17 -36.25 4.44 3.46
CA GLU A 17 -37.16 5.02 4.45
C GLU A 17 -36.84 6.52 4.70
N GLU A 18 -37.71 7.21 5.41
CA GLU A 18 -37.45 8.55 5.91
C GLU A 18 -36.45 8.52 7.07
N PHE A 19 -35.87 9.69 7.38
CA PHE A 19 -34.94 9.79 8.51
C PHE A 19 -35.69 9.61 9.83
N PRO A 20 -35.27 8.68 10.70
CA PRO A 20 -36.02 8.39 11.92
C PRO A 20 -35.95 9.52 12.95
N GLU A 21 -37.09 9.86 13.53
CA GLU A 21 -37.17 10.74 14.68
C GLU A 21 -37.06 9.90 15.97
N SER A 22 -35.87 9.85 16.54
CA SER A 22 -35.56 9.01 17.70
C SER A 22 -34.41 9.61 18.53
N ASP A 23 -34.40 9.30 19.82
CA ASP A 23 -33.31 9.74 20.74
C ASP A 23 -31.94 9.24 20.29
N ILE A 24 -31.88 8.02 19.74
CA ILE A 24 -30.67 7.43 19.18
C ILE A 24 -30.95 7.08 17.72
N VAL A 25 -30.15 7.62 16.81
CA VAL A 25 -30.20 7.28 15.39
C VAL A 25 -28.96 6.52 14.98
N ILE A 26 -29.16 5.31 14.45
CA ILE A 26 -28.10 4.48 13.89
C ILE A 26 -28.13 4.64 12.38
N ILE A 27 -27.00 5.04 11.78
CA ILE A 27 -26.88 5.27 10.35
C ILE A 27 -25.58 4.70 9.79
N ASN A 28 -25.63 4.10 8.59
CA ASN A 28 -24.45 3.64 7.89
C ASN A 28 -23.73 4.81 7.20
N TYR A 29 -22.40 4.78 7.17
CA TYR A 29 -21.57 5.77 6.48
C TYR A 29 -21.92 5.98 5.01
N ASP A 30 -22.36 4.94 4.29
CA ASP A 30 -22.65 5.00 2.86
C ASP A 30 -23.91 5.83 2.52
N ILE A 31 -24.85 5.95 3.45
CA ILE A 31 -26.09 6.69 3.25
C ILE A 31 -26.11 8.08 3.91
N LEU A 32 -25.02 8.49 4.58
CA LEU A 32 -24.91 9.81 5.21
C LEU A 32 -25.23 10.96 4.27
N LYS A 33 -24.81 10.86 3.00
CA LYS A 33 -25.07 11.90 2.00
C LYS A 33 -26.56 12.09 1.75
N LYS A 34 -27.33 11.01 1.71
CA LYS A 34 -28.80 11.06 1.50
C LYS A 34 -29.49 11.87 2.59
N PHE A 35 -29.09 11.66 3.84
CA PHE A 35 -29.70 12.27 5.01
C PHE A 35 -28.95 13.51 5.53
N SER A 36 -28.04 14.08 4.73
CA SER A 36 -27.16 15.17 5.16
C SER A 36 -27.93 16.38 5.71
N LEU A 37 -29.06 16.76 5.10
CA LEU A 37 -29.90 17.87 5.57
C LEU A 37 -30.56 17.52 6.90
N ALA A 38 -31.19 16.35 7.00
CA ALA A 38 -31.87 15.90 8.22
C ALA A 38 -30.89 15.80 9.40
N ILE A 39 -29.69 15.21 9.19
CA ILE A 39 -28.66 15.11 10.21
C ILE A 39 -28.23 16.49 10.71
N ARG A 40 -28.09 17.48 9.81
CA ARG A 40 -27.60 18.82 10.13
C ARG A 40 -28.69 19.74 10.70
N SER A 41 -29.96 19.41 10.55
CA SER A 41 -31.07 20.16 11.16
C SER A 41 -31.26 19.82 12.64
N VAL A 42 -30.65 18.73 13.14
CA VAL A 42 -30.74 18.30 14.53
C VAL A 42 -29.50 18.73 15.31
N SER A 43 -29.70 19.24 16.53
CA SER A 43 -28.62 19.47 17.47
C SER A 43 -28.35 18.18 18.25
N TRP A 44 -27.23 17.53 17.93
CA TRP A 44 -26.82 16.27 18.55
C TRP A 44 -26.02 16.50 19.82
N ASP A 45 -26.40 15.83 20.90
CA ASP A 45 -25.59 15.82 22.12
C ASP A 45 -24.29 15.04 21.93
N ALA A 46 -24.38 13.89 21.27
CA ALA A 46 -23.21 13.04 21.02
C ALA A 46 -23.20 12.50 19.59
N ILE A 47 -22.02 12.45 18.99
CA ILE A 47 -21.76 11.76 17.72
C ILE A 47 -20.76 10.66 17.98
N ILE A 48 -21.16 9.41 17.68
CA ILE A 48 -20.32 8.22 17.86
C ILE A 48 -20.03 7.64 16.48
N CYS A 49 -18.77 7.61 16.10
CA CYS A 49 -18.28 7.02 14.85
C CYS A 49 -17.68 5.65 15.19
N ASP A 50 -18.43 4.57 14.95
CA ASP A 50 -17.91 3.22 15.05
C ASP A 50 -17.04 2.88 13.83
N GLU A 51 -15.97 2.08 14.02
CA GLU A 51 -14.96 1.81 12.99
C GLU A 51 -14.48 3.11 12.31
N ALA A 52 -14.11 4.11 13.11
CA ALA A 52 -13.76 5.45 12.65
C ALA A 52 -12.62 5.48 11.62
N HIS A 53 -11.83 4.41 11.49
CA HIS A 53 -10.84 4.26 10.43
C HIS A 53 -11.41 4.39 9.00
N TYR A 54 -12.74 4.23 8.81
CA TYR A 54 -13.39 4.55 7.54
C TYR A 54 -13.33 6.03 7.17
N LEU A 55 -13.08 6.91 8.12
CA LEU A 55 -12.95 8.36 7.93
C LEU A 55 -11.53 8.82 7.58
N LYS A 56 -10.56 7.90 7.51
CA LYS A 56 -9.14 8.17 7.24
C LYS A 56 -8.83 8.95 5.96
N ASN A 57 -9.69 8.83 4.95
CA ASN A 57 -9.53 9.58 3.70
C ASN A 57 -10.44 10.82 3.71
N PRO A 58 -9.90 12.04 3.92
CA PRO A 58 -10.70 13.26 3.99
C PRO A 58 -11.39 13.62 2.67
N ALA A 59 -10.93 13.09 1.54
CA ALA A 59 -11.57 13.30 0.23
C ALA A 59 -12.77 12.37 -0.01
N ALA A 60 -12.94 11.32 0.78
CA ALA A 60 -14.06 10.40 0.65
C ALA A 60 -15.38 11.09 1.04
N GLN A 61 -16.48 10.73 0.35
CA GLN A 61 -17.78 11.35 0.58
C GLN A 61 -18.25 11.20 2.03
N ARG A 62 -18.11 10.03 2.63
CA ARG A 62 -18.44 9.76 4.03
C ARG A 62 -17.66 10.63 5.01
N SER A 63 -16.36 10.81 4.77
CA SER A 63 -15.52 11.66 5.60
C SER A 63 -15.94 13.12 5.53
N LYS A 64 -16.25 13.63 4.33
CA LYS A 64 -16.74 14.99 4.14
C LYS A 64 -18.08 15.25 4.85
N MET A 65 -18.93 14.25 4.94
CA MET A 65 -20.24 14.40 5.62
C MET A 65 -20.09 14.60 7.13
N ILE A 66 -19.08 13.99 7.76
CA ILE A 66 -18.84 14.07 9.20
C ILE A 66 -17.77 15.12 9.52
N LEU A 67 -16.61 15.02 8.88
CA LEU A 67 -15.44 15.84 9.18
C LEU A 67 -15.46 17.21 8.49
N GLY A 68 -16.37 17.41 7.55
CA GLY A 68 -16.39 18.58 6.67
C GLY A 68 -15.41 18.47 5.50
N ASN A 69 -15.36 19.52 4.68
CA ASN A 69 -14.35 19.67 3.63
C ASN A 69 -13.62 21.00 3.79
N ASN A 70 -12.32 20.99 3.56
CA ASN A 70 -11.47 22.17 3.54
C ASN A 70 -11.04 22.50 2.10
N GLU A 71 -10.25 23.55 1.91
CA GLU A 71 -9.78 23.98 0.59
C GLU A 71 -8.98 22.90 -0.15
N TYR A 72 -8.24 22.05 0.57
CA TYR A 72 -7.42 20.97 -0.01
C TYR A 72 -8.25 19.75 -0.44
N THR A 73 -9.37 19.48 0.24
CA THR A 73 -10.24 18.31 -0.04
C THR A 73 -11.44 18.66 -0.91
N ARG A 74 -11.74 19.96 -1.05
CA ARG A 74 -12.86 20.47 -1.83
C ARG A 74 -12.51 20.53 -3.32
N LYS A 75 -13.36 19.96 -4.17
CA LYS A 75 -13.23 20.11 -5.63
C LYS A 75 -13.63 21.53 -6.04
N LYS A 76 -13.08 22.09 -7.15
CA LYS A 76 -13.31 23.47 -7.64
C LYS A 76 -14.78 23.92 -7.72
N LYS A 77 -15.72 22.99 -7.86
CA LYS A 77 -17.19 23.28 -7.94
C LYS A 77 -17.99 22.71 -6.76
N GLU A 78 -17.33 22.26 -5.71
CA GLU A 78 -17.98 21.67 -4.54
C GLU A 78 -18.25 22.75 -3.48
N SER A 79 -19.45 22.77 -2.91
CA SER A 79 -19.80 23.68 -1.81
C SER A 79 -19.01 23.35 -0.55
N ALA A 80 -18.83 24.33 0.32
CA ALA A 80 -18.25 24.12 1.65
C ALA A 80 -19.19 23.25 2.48
N ILE A 81 -18.63 22.21 3.09
CA ILE A 81 -19.31 21.32 4.03
C ILE A 81 -18.64 21.50 5.38
N HIS A 82 -19.37 22.06 6.34
CA HIS A 82 -18.87 22.19 7.69
C HIS A 82 -18.83 20.84 8.41
N PRO A 83 -17.92 20.61 9.37
CA PRO A 83 -17.94 19.40 10.19
C PRO A 83 -19.24 19.31 10.98
N LEU A 84 -19.65 18.09 11.30
CA LEU A 84 -20.74 17.88 12.26
C LEU A 84 -20.25 18.27 13.66
N VAL A 85 -21.10 19.01 14.37
CA VAL A 85 -20.83 19.55 15.69
C VAL A 85 -21.73 18.85 16.72
N SER A 86 -21.18 18.53 17.88
CA SER A 86 -21.90 18.00 19.03
C SER A 86 -21.12 18.29 20.30
N ASN A 87 -21.78 18.18 21.44
CA ASN A 87 -21.12 18.36 22.75
C ASN A 87 -20.07 17.26 22.99
N TYR A 88 -20.38 16.03 22.61
CA TYR A 88 -19.49 14.87 22.76
C TYR A 88 -19.22 14.24 21.39
N LYS A 89 -17.95 13.96 21.13
CA LYS A 89 -17.49 13.27 19.91
C LYS A 89 -16.69 12.04 20.31
N LEU A 90 -17.08 10.88 19.81
CA LEU A 90 -16.38 9.63 20.05
C LEU A 90 -16.03 8.98 18.71
N ALA A 91 -14.79 8.61 18.55
CA ALA A 91 -14.30 7.83 17.42
C ALA A 91 -13.81 6.47 17.95
N LEU A 92 -14.52 5.40 17.63
CA LEU A 92 -14.21 4.05 18.10
C LEU A 92 -13.50 3.30 16.96
N SER A 93 -12.36 2.70 17.23
CA SER A 93 -11.65 1.85 16.28
C SER A 93 -10.64 0.97 17.00
N GLY A 94 -10.58 -0.31 16.63
CA GLY A 94 -9.50 -1.19 17.06
C GLY A 94 -8.18 -0.91 16.34
N THR A 95 -8.25 -0.31 15.13
CA THR A 95 -7.11 0.00 14.26
C THR A 95 -7.26 1.40 13.68
N PRO A 96 -7.02 2.46 14.45
CA PRO A 96 -7.25 3.85 14.02
C PRO A 96 -6.35 4.24 12.83
N ALA A 97 -5.11 3.74 12.76
CA ALA A 97 -4.26 3.80 11.59
C ALA A 97 -4.17 2.40 10.96
N VAL A 98 -4.79 2.22 9.82
CA VAL A 98 -4.81 0.91 9.13
C VAL A 98 -3.49 0.63 8.42
N ASN A 99 -2.79 1.68 7.97
CA ASN A 99 -1.59 1.56 7.16
C ASN A 99 -0.50 2.60 7.45
N ARG A 100 -0.85 3.88 7.70
CA ARG A 100 0.12 5.00 7.77
C ARG A 100 -0.30 6.03 8.81
N PRO A 101 0.65 6.73 9.50
CA PRO A 101 0.33 7.75 10.49
C PRO A 101 -0.56 8.89 9.97
N LYS A 102 -0.44 9.27 8.70
CA LYS A 102 -1.28 10.31 8.09
C LYS A 102 -2.79 10.03 8.14
N GLU A 103 -3.16 8.75 8.27
CA GLU A 103 -4.57 8.32 8.36
C GLU A 103 -5.24 8.73 9.67
N LEU A 104 -4.45 9.03 10.70
CA LEU A 104 -4.94 9.50 12.01
C LEU A 104 -5.43 10.96 11.96
N PHE A 105 -4.75 11.81 11.18
CA PHE A 105 -4.96 13.26 11.23
C PHE A 105 -6.43 13.70 11.04
N PRO A 106 -7.21 13.18 10.07
CA PRO A 106 -8.57 13.65 9.87
C PRO A 106 -9.46 13.45 11.10
N ILE A 107 -9.25 12.35 11.83
CA ILE A 107 -10.00 12.02 13.04
C ILE A 107 -9.51 12.90 14.21
N LEU A 108 -8.20 13.06 14.38
CA LEU A 108 -7.60 13.87 15.42
C LEU A 108 -8.04 15.35 15.30
N ASN A 109 -8.00 15.89 14.10
CA ASN A 109 -8.46 17.26 13.82
C ASN A 109 -9.95 17.44 14.12
N TRP A 110 -10.80 16.45 13.80
CA TRP A 110 -12.23 16.52 14.10
C TRP A 110 -12.52 16.44 15.60
N LEU A 111 -11.78 15.60 16.33
CA LEU A 111 -11.93 15.44 17.79
C LEU A 111 -11.44 16.69 18.55
N ASP A 112 -10.23 17.15 18.26
CA ASP A 112 -9.60 18.30 18.91
C ASP A 112 -8.83 19.18 17.89
N PRO A 113 -9.53 20.11 17.23
CA PRO A 113 -8.90 21.00 16.25
C PRO A 113 -7.94 22.02 16.87
N LYS A 114 -7.93 22.18 18.19
CA LYS A 114 -6.99 23.09 18.89
C LYS A 114 -5.60 22.47 18.98
N THR A 115 -5.53 21.20 19.36
CA THR A 115 -4.27 20.45 19.47
C THR A 115 -3.76 20.00 18.09
N TRP A 116 -4.67 19.73 17.14
CA TRP A 116 -4.39 19.20 15.80
C TRP A 116 -4.97 20.10 14.69
N PRO A 117 -4.51 21.36 14.56
CA PRO A 117 -5.17 22.35 13.69
C PRO A 117 -4.93 22.07 12.19
N GLU A 118 -3.72 21.73 11.78
CA GLU A 118 -3.30 21.69 10.38
C GLU A 118 -2.58 20.40 10.01
N PHE A 119 -2.87 19.90 8.80
CA PHE A 119 -2.28 18.67 8.30
C PHE A 119 -0.78 18.80 8.01
N PHE A 120 -0.35 19.92 7.42
CA PHE A 120 1.03 20.04 6.94
C PHE A 120 2.07 19.98 8.06
N PRO A 121 1.95 20.74 9.16
CA PRO A 121 2.83 20.58 10.32
C PRO A 121 2.80 19.18 10.94
N PHE A 122 1.61 18.55 11.00
CA PHE A 122 1.47 17.16 11.44
C PHE A 122 2.27 16.22 10.52
N ALA A 123 2.15 16.37 9.22
CA ALA A 123 2.80 15.51 8.24
C ALA A 123 4.32 15.68 8.24
N LEU A 124 4.84 16.92 8.34
CA LEU A 124 6.28 17.17 8.48
C LEU A 124 6.85 16.46 9.70
N LYS A 125 6.10 16.47 10.80
CA LYS A 125 6.60 15.95 12.08
C LYS A 125 6.45 14.43 12.20
N TYR A 126 5.32 13.86 11.75
CA TYR A 126 4.96 12.47 12.06
C TYR A 126 4.88 11.53 10.84
N CYS A 127 4.89 12.09 9.63
CA CYS A 127 4.78 11.30 8.40
C CYS A 127 6.07 11.29 7.56
N ASN A 128 7.21 11.74 8.11
CA ASN A 128 8.45 11.91 7.35
C ASN A 128 8.21 12.61 6.00
N ALA A 129 7.43 13.70 6.04
CA ALA A 129 6.99 14.38 4.84
C ALA A 129 8.17 15.05 4.12
N HIS A 130 8.34 14.75 2.85
CA HIS A 130 9.38 15.32 1.99
C HIS A 130 8.82 15.66 0.61
N LYS A 131 9.46 16.60 -0.06
CA LYS A 131 9.04 17.03 -1.39
C LYS A 131 9.68 16.12 -2.43
N THR A 132 8.85 15.54 -3.29
CA THR A 132 9.27 14.74 -4.44
C THR A 132 8.93 15.49 -5.74
N ASP A 133 9.39 14.99 -6.87
CA ASP A 133 9.03 15.54 -8.18
C ASP A 133 7.53 15.52 -8.49
N TYR A 134 6.80 14.65 -7.82
CA TYR A 134 5.35 14.49 -7.97
C TYR A 134 4.54 15.30 -6.96
N GLY A 135 5.21 16.11 -6.14
CA GLY A 135 4.64 16.84 -5.03
C GLY A 135 5.12 16.30 -3.68
N TRP A 136 4.37 16.63 -2.62
CA TRP A 136 4.70 16.17 -1.29
C TRP A 136 4.36 14.68 -1.11
N ASN A 137 5.32 13.93 -0.57
CA ASN A 137 5.10 12.58 -0.08
C ASN A 137 4.85 12.64 1.44
N PHE A 138 3.76 12.00 1.89
CA PHE A 138 3.33 11.94 3.28
C PHE A 138 3.21 10.49 3.77
N ASP A 139 3.84 9.55 3.08
CA ASP A 139 3.62 8.12 3.26
C ASP A 139 4.56 7.47 4.28
N GLY A 140 5.53 8.22 4.78
CA GLY A 140 6.47 7.77 5.79
C GLY A 140 5.93 7.84 7.22
N ALA A 141 6.83 7.55 8.17
CA ALA A 141 6.58 7.60 9.61
C ALA A 141 7.81 8.18 10.33
N SER A 142 7.58 9.08 11.29
CA SER A 142 8.61 9.71 12.13
C SER A 142 8.02 10.13 13.47
N ASN A 143 8.86 10.24 14.51
CA ASN A 143 8.48 10.72 15.86
C ASN A 143 7.23 10.01 16.43
N LEU A 144 7.12 8.70 16.25
CA LEU A 144 5.91 7.94 16.59
C LEU A 144 5.64 7.92 18.10
N ALA A 145 6.67 7.85 18.93
CA ALA A 145 6.55 7.89 20.40
C ALA A 145 5.92 9.22 20.85
N GLU A 146 6.42 10.35 20.35
CA GLU A 146 5.84 11.66 20.67
C GLU A 146 4.40 11.80 20.16
N LEU A 147 4.10 11.28 18.94
CA LEU A 147 2.73 11.26 18.42
C LEU A 147 1.78 10.55 19.37
N GLN A 148 2.20 9.40 19.85
CA GLN A 148 1.45 8.58 20.77
C GLN A 148 1.20 9.29 22.11
N ASP A 149 2.25 9.83 22.75
CA ASP A 149 2.13 10.55 24.01
C ASP A 149 1.18 11.75 23.85
N LYS A 150 1.30 12.48 22.76
CA LYS A 150 0.43 13.61 22.46
C LYS A 150 -1.03 13.17 22.19
N MET A 151 -1.27 12.04 21.53
CA MET A 151 -2.63 11.50 21.38
C MET A 151 -3.21 11.06 22.72
N ARG A 152 -2.45 10.34 23.53
CA ARG A 152 -2.89 9.85 24.85
C ARG A 152 -3.19 10.97 25.82
N SER A 153 -2.40 12.05 25.79
CA SER A 153 -2.62 13.22 26.65
C SER A 153 -3.77 14.12 26.18
N SER A 154 -4.24 13.99 24.93
CA SER A 154 -5.29 14.85 24.38
C SER A 154 -6.62 14.14 24.15
N VAL A 155 -6.68 13.13 23.26
CA VAL A 155 -7.94 12.59 22.76
C VAL A 155 -8.05 11.06 22.79
N MET A 156 -6.96 10.31 23.04
CA MET A 156 -6.95 8.86 22.88
C MET A 156 -6.98 8.13 24.22
N ILE A 157 -7.96 7.24 24.35
CA ILE A 157 -7.95 6.20 25.39
C ILE A 157 -7.74 4.88 24.67
N ARG A 158 -6.58 4.24 24.90
CA ARG A 158 -6.27 2.92 24.36
C ARG A 158 -6.09 1.93 25.50
N ARG A 159 -6.72 0.77 25.34
CA ARG A 159 -6.57 -0.37 26.24
C ARG A 159 -6.26 -1.59 25.39
N LEU A 160 -5.20 -2.28 25.71
CA LEU A 160 -4.83 -3.52 25.04
C LEU A 160 -5.69 -4.66 25.55
N LYS A 161 -5.92 -5.66 24.71
CA LYS A 161 -6.66 -6.87 25.10
C LYS A 161 -5.96 -7.58 26.25
N GLU A 162 -4.64 -7.64 26.22
CA GLU A 162 -3.79 -8.25 27.24
C GLU A 162 -3.95 -7.61 28.62
N ASP A 163 -4.13 -6.28 28.67
CA ASP A 163 -4.30 -5.55 29.93
C ASP A 163 -5.68 -5.75 30.55
N VAL A 164 -6.71 -5.83 29.71
CA VAL A 164 -8.12 -5.79 30.13
C VAL A 164 -8.77 -7.17 30.17
N LEU A 165 -8.35 -8.07 29.29
CA LEU A 165 -8.91 -9.40 29.12
C LEU A 165 -7.90 -10.46 29.53
N LYS A 166 -7.55 -10.49 30.82
CA LYS A 166 -6.57 -11.44 31.38
C LYS A 166 -6.98 -12.92 31.19
N ASP A 167 -8.27 -13.17 31.03
CA ASP A 167 -8.79 -14.51 30.77
C ASP A 167 -8.81 -14.88 29.28
N LEU A 168 -8.40 -13.95 28.37
CA LEU A 168 -8.36 -14.24 26.94
C LEU A 168 -7.10 -15.07 26.62
N PRO A 169 -7.25 -16.29 26.06
CA PRO A 169 -6.10 -17.11 25.71
C PRO A 169 -5.15 -16.42 24.72
N GLU A 170 -3.88 -16.80 24.76
CA GLU A 170 -2.87 -16.29 23.83
C GLU A 170 -3.25 -16.52 22.36
N LYS A 171 -2.74 -15.65 21.49
CA LYS A 171 -2.80 -15.78 20.04
C LYS A 171 -1.38 -15.90 19.48
N ARG A 172 -1.12 -16.92 18.67
CA ARG A 172 0.16 -17.08 17.95
C ARG A 172 -0.05 -17.16 16.46
N ARG A 173 0.92 -16.66 15.72
CA ARG A 173 0.97 -16.70 14.27
C ARG A 173 2.00 -17.71 13.81
N GLN A 174 1.71 -18.41 12.71
CA GLN A 174 2.60 -19.38 12.09
C GLN A 174 2.50 -19.23 10.57
N VAL A 175 3.64 -19.19 9.89
CA VAL A 175 3.72 -19.34 8.44
C VAL A 175 3.95 -20.81 8.12
N ILE A 176 3.13 -21.34 7.23
CA ILE A 176 3.26 -22.69 6.70
C ILE A 176 3.67 -22.58 5.24
N GLU A 177 4.87 -23.01 4.95
CA GLU A 177 5.39 -23.04 3.60
C GLU A 177 5.03 -24.35 2.89
N ILE A 178 4.40 -24.23 1.73
CA ILE A 178 4.12 -25.33 0.83
C ILE A 178 5.30 -25.43 -0.13
N PRO A 179 5.94 -26.62 -0.30
CA PRO A 179 7.08 -26.77 -1.19
C PRO A 179 6.81 -26.28 -2.61
N SER A 180 7.81 -25.66 -3.23
CA SER A 180 7.69 -24.99 -4.53
C SER A 180 7.63 -25.93 -5.72
N ASP A 181 8.01 -27.21 -5.56
CA ASP A 181 8.23 -28.16 -6.65
C ASP A 181 7.00 -28.35 -7.57
N GLU A 182 5.82 -28.41 -6.97
CA GLU A 182 4.56 -28.59 -7.69
C GLU A 182 4.06 -27.32 -8.40
N PHE A 183 4.63 -26.16 -8.07
CA PHE A 183 4.20 -24.84 -8.55
C PHE A 183 5.17 -24.22 -9.55
N SER A 184 6.08 -25.01 -10.11
CA SER A 184 7.15 -24.52 -11.00
C SER A 184 6.66 -23.67 -12.18
N ARG A 185 5.47 -23.99 -12.73
CA ARG A 185 4.86 -23.25 -13.85
C ARG A 185 4.34 -21.88 -13.38
N GLU A 186 3.62 -21.85 -12.27
CA GLU A 186 3.01 -20.66 -11.71
C GLU A 186 4.07 -19.71 -11.17
N LEU A 187 5.10 -20.23 -10.49
CA LEU A 187 6.24 -19.46 -10.00
C LEU A 187 7.08 -18.87 -11.14
N LYS A 188 7.29 -19.61 -12.23
CA LYS A 188 7.94 -19.06 -13.44
C LYS A 188 7.12 -17.91 -14.03
N ALA A 189 5.80 -18.03 -14.07
CA ALA A 189 4.92 -16.96 -14.55
C ALA A 189 4.96 -15.74 -13.62
N GLU A 190 5.01 -15.93 -12.30
CA GLU A 190 5.14 -14.86 -11.32
C GLU A 190 6.48 -14.14 -11.46
N ARG A 191 7.60 -14.88 -11.53
CA ARG A 191 8.95 -14.31 -11.73
C ARG A 191 9.03 -13.53 -13.04
N LEU A 192 8.42 -14.04 -14.12
CA LEU A 192 8.37 -13.33 -15.40
C LEU A 192 7.56 -12.02 -15.29
N ALA A 193 6.40 -12.06 -14.63
CA ALA A 193 5.60 -10.86 -14.40
C ALA A 193 6.37 -9.81 -13.56
N ILE A 194 7.11 -10.24 -12.53
CA ILE A 194 7.98 -9.38 -11.74
C ILE A 194 9.10 -8.79 -12.59
N LYS A 195 9.81 -9.63 -13.37
CA LYS A 195 10.88 -9.18 -14.27
C LYS A 195 10.37 -8.14 -15.28
N ASN A 196 9.21 -8.39 -15.87
CA ASN A 196 8.58 -7.45 -16.80
C ASN A 196 8.19 -6.13 -16.12
N HIS A 197 7.63 -6.21 -14.91
CA HIS A 197 7.31 -5.03 -14.12
C HIS A 197 8.55 -4.19 -13.80
N ARG A 198 9.64 -4.82 -13.34
CA ARG A 198 10.94 -4.15 -13.10
C ARG A 198 11.48 -3.49 -14.36
N LYS A 199 11.50 -4.21 -15.51
CA LYS A 199 11.93 -3.65 -16.80
C LYS A 199 11.07 -2.42 -17.18
N GLN A 200 9.76 -2.49 -16.98
CA GLN A 200 8.88 -1.36 -17.27
C GLN A 200 9.11 -0.19 -16.32
N LEU A 201 9.28 -0.44 -15.03
CA LEU A 201 9.62 0.62 -14.06
C LEU A 201 10.95 1.29 -14.39
N ALA A 202 11.99 0.52 -14.70
CA ALA A 202 13.27 1.06 -15.11
C ALA A 202 13.17 1.92 -16.38
N ALA A 203 12.43 1.45 -17.39
CA ALA A 203 12.15 2.23 -18.60
C ALA A 203 11.35 3.51 -18.30
N LEU A 204 10.40 3.44 -17.36
CA LEU A 204 9.62 4.58 -16.88
C LEU A 204 10.51 5.60 -16.15
N ARG A 205 11.37 5.15 -15.22
CA ARG A 205 12.35 6.01 -14.53
C ARG A 205 13.26 6.70 -15.53
N LYS A 206 13.76 5.96 -16.53
CA LYS A 206 14.61 6.50 -17.60
C LYS A 206 13.89 7.58 -18.43
N LYS A 207 12.64 7.35 -18.82
CA LYS A 207 11.79 8.32 -19.53
C LYS A 207 11.52 9.56 -18.67
N LEU A 208 11.21 9.38 -17.39
CA LEU A 208 10.98 10.47 -16.45
C LEU A 208 12.23 11.32 -16.24
N ARG A 209 13.40 10.68 -16.08
CA ARG A 209 14.68 11.41 -15.98
C ARG A 209 14.94 12.24 -17.23
N PHE A 210 14.72 11.68 -18.41
CA PHE A 210 14.85 12.41 -19.67
C PHE A 210 13.85 13.58 -19.76
N ALA A 211 12.61 13.39 -19.40
CA ALA A 211 11.59 14.44 -19.36
C ALA A 211 11.95 15.53 -18.34
N LYS A 212 12.47 15.15 -17.15
CA LYS A 212 12.89 16.08 -16.09
C LYS A 212 14.01 17.02 -16.54
N ILE A 213 14.92 16.51 -17.37
CA ILE A 213 16.03 17.29 -17.94
C ILE A 213 15.57 18.24 -19.06
N ASN A 214 14.61 17.81 -19.87
CA ASN A 214 14.33 18.42 -21.16
C ASN A 214 12.98 19.14 -21.30
N SER A 215 12.03 18.90 -20.38
CA SER A 215 10.68 19.48 -20.46
C SER A 215 10.42 20.54 -19.39
N THR A 216 9.33 21.29 -19.55
CA THR A 216 8.81 22.17 -18.51
C THR A 216 8.20 21.36 -17.37
N GLU A 217 8.06 21.96 -16.19
CA GLU A 217 7.43 21.30 -15.03
C GLU A 217 6.01 20.78 -15.34
N LYS A 218 5.25 21.51 -16.14
CA LYS A 218 3.88 21.13 -16.52
C LYS A 218 3.88 19.91 -17.44
N GLU A 219 4.71 19.90 -18.46
CA GLU A 219 4.87 18.78 -19.39
C GLU A 219 5.38 17.53 -18.67
N PHE A 220 6.36 17.70 -17.76
CA PHE A 220 6.86 16.61 -16.92
C PHE A 220 5.75 16.00 -16.06
N ARG A 221 4.92 16.83 -15.39
CA ARG A 221 3.81 16.31 -14.56
C ARG A 221 2.75 15.58 -15.40
N GLU A 222 2.48 16.03 -16.62
CA GLU A 222 1.54 15.35 -17.54
C GLU A 222 2.11 14.00 -18.01
N GLU A 223 3.39 13.96 -18.36
CA GLU A 223 4.10 12.73 -18.75
C GLU A 223 4.14 11.75 -17.59
N ALA A 224 4.54 12.19 -16.39
CA ALA A 224 4.56 11.40 -15.18
C ALA A 224 3.20 10.76 -14.85
N LYS A 225 2.09 11.49 -15.12
CA LYS A 225 0.74 10.93 -14.93
C LYS A 225 0.43 9.81 -15.92
N LYS A 226 0.79 9.95 -17.19
CA LYS A 226 0.60 8.90 -18.21
C LYS A 226 1.40 7.67 -17.88
N LEU A 227 2.64 7.86 -17.43
CA LEU A 227 3.56 6.78 -17.09
C LEU A 227 3.09 5.99 -15.85
N ARG A 228 2.54 6.67 -14.83
CA ARG A 228 1.87 5.98 -13.70
C ARG A 228 0.71 5.09 -14.14
N GLN A 229 -0.08 5.53 -15.13
CA GLN A 229 -1.15 4.70 -15.66
C GLN A 229 -0.63 3.44 -16.36
N GLY A 230 0.51 3.54 -17.06
CA GLY A 230 1.17 2.38 -17.67
C GLY A 230 1.74 1.39 -16.64
N ALA A 231 2.30 1.88 -15.53
CA ALA A 231 2.79 1.02 -14.45
C ALA A 231 1.69 0.18 -13.80
N ASN A 232 0.45 0.70 -13.72
CA ASN A 232 -0.68 -0.04 -13.16
C ASN A 232 -1.03 -1.29 -13.99
N VAL A 233 -0.84 -1.26 -15.30
CA VAL A 233 -1.12 -2.42 -16.17
C VAL A 233 -0.15 -3.58 -15.88
N ALA A 234 1.14 -3.25 -15.69
CA ALA A 234 2.14 -4.26 -15.35
C ALA A 234 1.90 -4.90 -13.97
N PHE A 235 1.35 -4.12 -13.05
CA PHE A 235 0.96 -4.61 -11.73
C PHE A 235 -0.21 -5.62 -11.79
N GLU A 236 -1.16 -5.43 -12.70
CA GLU A 236 -2.25 -6.40 -12.91
C GLU A 236 -1.73 -7.80 -13.32
N GLU A 237 -0.59 -7.89 -14.01
CA GLU A 237 0.00 -9.19 -14.38
C GLU A 237 0.50 -9.95 -13.15
N ILE A 238 1.10 -9.24 -12.19
CA ILE A 238 1.55 -9.83 -10.92
C ILE A 238 0.34 -10.28 -10.11
N ALA A 239 -0.70 -9.45 -10.01
CA ALA A 239 -1.94 -9.82 -9.32
C ALA A 239 -2.58 -11.09 -9.94
N ARG A 240 -2.59 -11.20 -11.27
CA ARG A 240 -3.06 -12.40 -11.98
C ARG A 240 -2.18 -13.63 -11.70
N ALA A 241 -0.86 -13.46 -11.63
CA ALA A 241 0.05 -14.56 -11.32
C ALA A 241 -0.15 -15.07 -9.89
N ARG A 242 -0.27 -14.17 -8.90
CA ARG A 242 -0.63 -14.52 -7.51
C ARG A 242 -1.94 -15.27 -7.42
N HIS A 243 -2.97 -14.81 -8.12
CA HIS A 243 -4.27 -15.49 -8.17
C HIS A 243 -4.15 -16.92 -8.72
N LYS A 244 -3.34 -17.15 -9.75
CA LYS A 244 -3.08 -18.50 -10.27
C LYS A 244 -2.39 -19.38 -9.22
N ILE A 245 -1.40 -18.87 -8.49
CA ILE A 245 -0.76 -19.60 -7.39
C ILE A 245 -1.78 -19.92 -6.30
N ALA A 246 -2.66 -18.97 -5.94
CA ALA A 246 -3.70 -19.18 -4.95
C ALA A 246 -4.68 -20.31 -5.34
N LEU A 247 -5.07 -20.37 -6.61
CA LEU A 247 -5.90 -21.46 -7.14
C LEU A 247 -5.16 -22.81 -7.19
N ALA A 248 -3.87 -22.79 -7.54
CA ALA A 248 -3.05 -23.99 -7.62
C ALA A 248 -2.83 -24.61 -6.22
N LYS A 249 -2.63 -23.80 -5.19
CA LYS A 249 -2.43 -24.31 -3.80
C LYS A 249 -3.70 -24.76 -3.08
N CYS A 250 -4.90 -24.56 -3.67
CA CYS A 250 -6.16 -24.99 -3.04
C CYS A 250 -6.18 -26.45 -2.58
N PRO A 251 -5.65 -27.44 -3.31
CA PRO A 251 -5.60 -28.83 -2.83
C PRO A 251 -4.86 -28.96 -1.49
N HIS A 252 -3.70 -28.33 -1.35
CA HIS A 252 -2.92 -28.34 -0.11
C HIS A 252 -3.64 -27.62 1.05
N VAL A 253 -4.32 -26.49 0.74
CA VAL A 253 -5.16 -25.80 1.71
C VAL A 253 -6.29 -26.72 2.20
N ILE A 254 -6.98 -27.40 1.29
CA ILE A 254 -8.08 -28.31 1.59
C ILE A 254 -7.58 -29.49 2.43
N GLU A 255 -6.44 -30.07 2.11
CA GLU A 255 -5.82 -31.15 2.89
C GLU A 255 -5.47 -30.68 4.30
N HIS A 256 -4.86 -29.51 4.43
CA HIS A 256 -4.55 -28.89 5.73
C HIS A 256 -5.82 -28.68 6.57
N LEU A 257 -6.90 -28.17 5.97
CA LEU A 257 -8.17 -27.98 6.65
C LEU A 257 -8.79 -29.31 7.08
N ARG A 258 -8.72 -30.35 6.25
CA ARG A 258 -9.16 -31.71 6.61
C ARG A 258 -8.41 -32.24 7.82
N SER A 259 -7.09 -32.09 7.86
CA SER A 259 -6.29 -32.55 8.98
C SER A 259 -6.68 -31.85 10.30
N ILE A 260 -7.14 -30.62 10.27
CA ILE A 260 -7.66 -29.90 11.46
C ILE A 260 -9.04 -30.46 11.87
N ILE A 261 -9.92 -30.73 10.90
CA ILE A 261 -11.27 -31.24 11.15
C ILE A 261 -11.22 -32.64 11.69
N ASP A 262 -10.35 -33.51 11.15
CA ASP A 262 -10.16 -34.88 11.58
C ASP A 262 -9.70 -34.98 13.06
N GLN A 263 -9.10 -33.90 13.58
CA GLN A 263 -8.78 -33.74 15.00
C GLN A 263 -9.99 -33.23 15.84
N GLY A 264 -11.16 -33.10 15.24
CA GLY A 264 -12.37 -32.60 15.90
C GLY A 264 -12.38 -31.11 16.17
N GLN A 265 -11.52 -30.31 15.48
CA GLN A 265 -11.40 -28.88 15.70
C GLN A 265 -12.10 -28.09 14.60
N LYS A 266 -12.90 -27.09 15.02
CA LYS A 266 -13.44 -26.10 14.07
C LYS A 266 -12.36 -25.16 13.56
N VAL A 267 -12.46 -24.76 12.30
CA VAL A 267 -11.49 -23.89 11.64
C VAL A 267 -12.15 -22.76 10.85
N ILE A 268 -11.55 -21.58 10.89
CA ILE A 268 -11.89 -20.44 10.04
C ILE A 268 -10.86 -20.38 8.92
N CYS A 269 -11.31 -20.36 7.67
CA CYS A 269 -10.47 -20.20 6.51
C CYS A 269 -10.78 -18.87 5.81
N PHE A 270 -9.79 -18.01 5.69
CA PHE A 270 -9.90 -16.75 4.97
C PHE A 270 -9.22 -16.80 3.61
N ALA A 271 -9.87 -16.23 2.60
CA ALA A 271 -9.31 -16.02 1.28
C ALA A 271 -9.75 -14.66 0.71
N HIS A 272 -9.13 -14.27 -0.40
CA HIS A 272 -9.39 -12.99 -1.07
C HIS A 272 -10.26 -13.15 -2.32
N HIS A 273 -9.91 -14.08 -3.20
CA HIS A 273 -10.60 -14.29 -4.48
C HIS A 273 -11.81 -15.22 -4.31
N LEU A 274 -12.91 -14.86 -4.99
CA LEU A 274 -14.18 -15.59 -4.84
C LEU A 274 -14.13 -17.02 -5.36
N ASP A 275 -13.37 -17.31 -6.39
CA ASP A 275 -13.18 -18.64 -6.95
C ASP A 275 -12.34 -19.54 -6.03
N VAL A 276 -11.35 -18.98 -5.32
CA VAL A 276 -10.62 -19.69 -4.25
C VAL A 276 -11.56 -20.05 -3.10
N ILE A 277 -12.36 -19.06 -2.63
CA ILE A 277 -13.38 -19.29 -1.59
C ILE A 277 -14.35 -20.38 -2.01
N LYS A 278 -14.86 -20.30 -3.24
CA LYS A 278 -15.79 -21.29 -3.80
C LYS A 278 -15.18 -22.67 -3.84
N LYS A 279 -13.95 -22.82 -4.35
CA LYS A 279 -13.25 -24.10 -4.46
C LYS A 279 -13.01 -24.75 -3.10
N ILE A 280 -12.66 -23.95 -2.08
CA ILE A 280 -12.49 -24.44 -0.72
C ILE A 280 -13.85 -24.83 -0.13
N PHE A 281 -14.88 -24.01 -0.28
CA PHE A 281 -16.21 -24.28 0.24
C PHE A 281 -16.83 -25.56 -0.34
N GLU A 282 -16.72 -25.77 -1.66
CA GLU A 282 -17.24 -26.95 -2.36
C GLU A 282 -16.55 -28.26 -1.96
N ALA A 283 -15.34 -28.19 -1.39
CA ALA A 283 -14.62 -29.37 -0.90
C ALA A 283 -15.17 -29.92 0.43
N PHE A 284 -16.05 -29.19 1.11
CA PHE A 284 -16.63 -29.55 2.41
C PHE A 284 -18.16 -29.36 2.40
N PRO A 285 -18.88 -30.07 1.54
CA PRO A 285 -20.34 -30.02 1.50
C PRO A 285 -20.88 -30.30 2.87
N ASP A 286 -21.90 -29.92 3.39
CA ASP A 286 -22.53 -30.20 4.70
C ASP A 286 -21.75 -29.72 5.95
N GLN A 287 -20.44 -29.61 5.91
CA GLN A 287 -19.58 -29.20 7.04
C GLN A 287 -19.14 -27.74 7.00
N ALA A 288 -19.40 -27.01 5.91
CA ALA A 288 -18.94 -25.65 5.74
C ALA A 288 -20.08 -24.64 5.65
N VAL A 289 -19.78 -23.41 6.10
CA VAL A 289 -20.53 -22.20 5.77
C VAL A 289 -19.62 -21.20 5.11
N GLN A 290 -20.18 -20.30 4.28
CA GLN A 290 -19.37 -19.26 3.66
C GLN A 290 -19.95 -17.87 3.88
N ILE A 291 -19.07 -16.86 3.91
CA ILE A 291 -19.46 -15.43 3.86
C ILE A 291 -18.67 -14.71 2.79
N ILE A 292 -19.38 -14.13 1.83
CA ILE A 292 -18.84 -13.31 0.75
C ILE A 292 -19.50 -11.93 0.71
N GLY A 293 -18.86 -10.97 0.03
CA GLY A 293 -19.30 -9.58 0.01
C GLY A 293 -20.72 -9.33 -0.50
N SER A 294 -21.20 -10.12 -1.46
CA SER A 294 -22.54 -10.02 -2.06
C SER A 294 -23.67 -10.62 -1.21
N MET A 295 -23.32 -11.35 -0.11
CA MET A 295 -24.32 -12.03 0.71
C MET A 295 -25.13 -11.03 1.57
N PRO A 296 -26.48 -11.15 1.62
CA PRO A 296 -27.33 -10.35 2.50
C PRO A 296 -26.97 -10.53 3.99
N ILE A 297 -27.26 -9.51 4.80
CA ILE A 297 -26.89 -9.48 6.23
C ILE A 297 -27.54 -10.62 6.99
N GLU A 298 -28.81 -10.92 6.70
CA GLU A 298 -29.57 -12.00 7.34
C GLU A 298 -28.90 -13.36 7.12
N LYS A 299 -28.51 -13.64 5.87
CA LYS A 299 -27.79 -14.90 5.53
C LYS A 299 -26.40 -14.99 6.15
N ARG A 300 -25.72 -13.84 6.32
CA ARG A 300 -24.43 -13.81 7.03
C ARG A 300 -24.63 -14.20 8.51
N GLN A 301 -25.68 -13.69 9.13
CA GLN A 301 -26.00 -14.00 10.51
C GLN A 301 -26.35 -15.47 10.70
N GLU A 302 -27.20 -16.03 9.82
CA GLU A 302 -27.51 -17.48 9.80
C GLU A 302 -26.24 -18.33 9.66
N ALA A 303 -25.31 -17.95 8.79
CA ALA A 303 -24.04 -18.67 8.62
C ALA A 303 -23.17 -18.62 9.88
N VAL A 304 -23.11 -17.47 10.56
CA VAL A 304 -22.39 -17.32 11.84
C VAL A 304 -23.04 -18.18 12.92
N GLU A 305 -24.37 -18.11 13.07
CA GLU A 305 -25.10 -18.87 14.07
C GLU A 305 -24.95 -20.38 13.85
N LYS A 306 -25.03 -20.84 12.59
CA LYS A 306 -24.77 -22.24 12.24
C LYS A 306 -23.35 -22.64 12.62
N PHE A 307 -22.32 -21.86 12.27
CA PHE A 307 -20.94 -22.18 12.62
C PHE A 307 -20.70 -22.21 14.13
N GLN A 308 -21.31 -21.28 14.87
CA GLN A 308 -21.14 -21.21 16.33
C GLN A 308 -21.81 -22.37 17.06
N ASN A 309 -23.02 -22.77 16.65
CA ASN A 309 -23.88 -23.65 17.44
C ASN A 309 -24.01 -25.07 16.89
N ASP A 310 -23.84 -25.31 15.59
CA ASP A 310 -23.95 -26.63 14.98
C ASP A 310 -22.62 -27.39 15.09
N PRO A 311 -22.54 -28.52 15.83
CA PRO A 311 -21.31 -29.30 15.95
C PRO A 311 -20.86 -29.91 14.62
N ASN A 312 -21.76 -30.12 13.66
CA ASN A 312 -21.42 -30.66 12.35
C ASN A 312 -20.84 -29.61 11.39
N CYS A 313 -21.07 -28.35 11.68
CA CYS A 313 -20.49 -27.26 10.91
C CYS A 313 -19.06 -26.98 11.40
N MET A 314 -18.07 -27.55 10.72
CA MET A 314 -16.67 -27.56 11.15
C MET A 314 -15.85 -26.44 10.54
N ILE A 315 -16.25 -25.91 9.36
CA ILE A 315 -15.48 -24.93 8.63
C ILE A 315 -16.30 -23.68 8.37
N PHE A 316 -15.66 -22.53 8.63
CA PHE A 316 -16.12 -21.23 8.18
C PHE A 316 -15.20 -20.73 7.07
N VAL A 317 -15.70 -20.54 5.85
CA VAL A 317 -14.93 -19.99 4.72
C VAL A 317 -15.37 -18.55 4.47
N GLY A 318 -14.44 -17.61 4.54
CA GLY A 318 -14.79 -16.20 4.47
C GLY A 318 -13.89 -15.34 3.57
N SER A 319 -14.51 -14.38 2.87
CA SER A 319 -13.74 -13.30 2.26
C SER A 319 -13.16 -12.41 3.35
N ILE A 320 -11.85 -12.16 3.32
CA ILE A 320 -11.17 -11.29 4.29
C ILE A 320 -11.89 -9.94 4.39
N GLN A 321 -12.28 -9.35 3.26
CA GLN A 321 -12.96 -8.06 3.24
C GLN A 321 -14.38 -8.09 3.83
N ALA A 322 -15.14 -9.16 3.58
CA ALA A 322 -16.52 -9.28 4.07
C ALA A 322 -16.59 -9.64 5.56
N CYS A 323 -15.54 -10.27 6.10
CA CYS A 323 -15.50 -10.81 7.46
C CYS A 323 -14.76 -9.89 8.46
N ARG A 324 -14.21 -8.77 8.02
CA ARG A 324 -13.48 -7.84 8.91
C ARG A 324 -14.33 -7.28 10.04
N GLU A 325 -15.63 -7.14 9.85
CA GLU A 325 -16.50 -6.38 10.74
C GLU A 325 -17.71 -7.18 11.19
N GLY A 326 -18.17 -6.90 12.41
CA GLY A 326 -19.45 -7.34 12.91
C GLY A 326 -19.61 -8.82 13.22
N LEU A 327 -18.59 -9.66 13.03
CA LEU A 327 -18.70 -11.10 13.25
C LEU A 327 -18.01 -11.55 14.55
N THR A 328 -18.54 -12.60 15.17
CA THR A 328 -17.93 -13.29 16.30
C THR A 328 -17.84 -14.78 15.97
N LEU A 329 -16.62 -15.32 15.91
CA LEU A 329 -16.35 -16.69 15.45
C LEU A 329 -15.53 -17.46 16.50
N THR A 330 -15.89 -17.33 17.78
CA THR A 330 -15.18 -17.91 18.93
C THR A 330 -15.33 -19.42 19.06
N ALA A 331 -16.19 -20.06 18.25
CA ALA A 331 -16.28 -21.52 18.20
C ALA A 331 -15.03 -22.19 17.63
N ALA A 332 -14.21 -21.45 16.88
CA ALA A 332 -12.94 -21.94 16.38
C ALA A 332 -11.75 -21.26 17.07
N SER A 333 -10.69 -22.04 17.27
CA SER A 333 -9.39 -21.56 17.75
C SER A 333 -8.29 -21.67 16.69
N LYS A 334 -8.62 -22.19 15.50
CA LYS A 334 -7.74 -22.26 14.34
C LYS A 334 -8.21 -21.29 13.27
N VAL A 335 -7.30 -20.43 12.81
CA VAL A 335 -7.53 -19.47 11.72
C VAL A 335 -6.50 -19.72 10.64
N VAL A 336 -6.95 -20.03 9.44
CA VAL A 336 -6.10 -20.34 8.28
C VAL A 336 -6.31 -19.26 7.23
N PHE A 337 -5.23 -18.61 6.79
CA PHE A 337 -5.25 -17.73 5.64
C PHE A 337 -4.77 -18.50 4.40
N ALA A 338 -5.73 -18.91 3.56
CA ALA A 338 -5.41 -19.45 2.24
C ALA A 338 -4.83 -18.38 1.31
N GLU A 339 -5.26 -17.15 1.47
CA GLU A 339 -4.73 -15.93 0.86
C GLU A 339 -4.71 -14.83 1.91
N PHE A 340 -3.83 -13.84 1.77
CA PHE A 340 -3.82 -12.68 2.65
C PHE A 340 -3.66 -11.37 1.89
N LEU A 341 -4.06 -10.29 2.54
CA LEU A 341 -3.90 -8.93 2.05
C LEU A 341 -2.66 -8.30 2.68
N TYR A 342 -1.99 -7.42 1.93
CA TYR A 342 -0.81 -6.70 2.42
C TYR A 342 -1.15 -5.48 3.30
N VAL A 343 -2.34 -5.48 3.89
CA VAL A 343 -2.80 -4.42 4.80
C VAL A 343 -2.90 -5.00 6.21
N PRO A 344 -1.93 -4.73 7.09
CA PRO A 344 -1.84 -5.32 8.43
C PRO A 344 -3.14 -5.24 9.22
N GLY A 345 -3.75 -4.05 9.31
CA GLY A 345 -4.99 -3.85 10.06
C GLY A 345 -6.16 -4.71 9.59
N HIS A 346 -6.23 -5.07 8.31
CA HIS A 346 -7.27 -5.96 7.79
C HIS A 346 -7.07 -7.40 8.24
N LEU A 347 -5.81 -7.85 8.29
CA LEU A 347 -5.49 -9.20 8.77
C LEU A 347 -5.75 -9.31 10.27
N GLN A 348 -5.29 -8.33 11.04
CA GLN A 348 -5.53 -8.29 12.48
C GLN A 348 -7.02 -8.29 12.82
N GLN A 349 -7.85 -7.52 12.10
CA GLN A 349 -9.29 -7.54 12.28
C GLN A 349 -9.91 -8.92 11.96
N ALA A 350 -9.43 -9.61 10.92
CA ALA A 350 -9.90 -10.95 10.59
C ALA A 350 -9.48 -11.97 11.65
N GLU A 351 -8.24 -11.95 12.12
CA GLU A 351 -7.76 -12.79 13.24
C GLU A 351 -8.62 -12.60 14.50
N ASP A 352 -8.97 -11.35 14.79
CA ASP A 352 -9.72 -10.95 15.97
C ASP A 352 -11.20 -11.37 15.94
N ARG A 353 -11.67 -11.97 14.85
CA ARG A 353 -12.98 -12.66 14.83
C ARG A 353 -12.98 -13.92 15.69
N ALA A 354 -11.85 -14.62 15.76
CA ALA A 354 -11.65 -15.79 16.63
C ALA A 354 -11.10 -15.38 18.01
N HIS A 355 -10.15 -14.44 18.06
CA HIS A 355 -9.50 -13.97 19.28
C HIS A 355 -10.30 -12.83 19.93
N ARG A 356 -11.45 -13.19 20.53
CA ARG A 356 -12.42 -12.25 21.10
C ARG A 356 -12.98 -12.78 22.43
N ILE A 357 -13.63 -11.90 23.19
CA ILE A 357 -14.35 -12.27 24.42
C ILE A 357 -15.24 -13.49 24.17
N GLY A 358 -15.09 -14.51 24.97
CA GLY A 358 -15.76 -15.80 24.83
C GLY A 358 -14.90 -16.90 24.22
N GLN A 359 -13.72 -16.60 23.72
CA GLN A 359 -12.72 -17.60 23.33
C GLN A 359 -12.15 -18.27 24.57
N LYS A 360 -12.14 -19.61 24.57
CA LYS A 360 -11.66 -20.42 25.70
C LYS A 360 -10.35 -21.14 25.39
N SER A 361 -9.95 -21.18 24.14
CA SER A 361 -8.80 -21.92 23.66
C SER A 361 -7.75 -21.00 23.06
N PHE A 362 -6.50 -21.40 23.16
CA PHE A 362 -5.38 -20.78 22.47
C PHE A 362 -5.68 -20.64 20.97
N VAL A 363 -5.51 -19.42 20.41
CA VAL A 363 -5.78 -19.15 19.01
C VAL A 363 -4.51 -19.28 18.19
N LEU A 364 -4.51 -20.20 17.23
CA LEU A 364 -3.43 -20.36 16.26
C LEU A 364 -3.85 -19.82 14.90
N VAL A 365 -3.11 -18.82 14.42
CA VAL A 365 -3.28 -18.21 13.11
C VAL A 365 -2.21 -18.74 12.17
N GLN A 366 -2.59 -19.31 11.04
CA GLN A 366 -1.70 -19.95 10.09
C GLN A 366 -1.82 -19.28 8.71
N TYR A 367 -0.69 -18.86 8.15
CA TYR A 367 -0.59 -18.30 6.81
C TYR A 367 0.03 -19.33 5.88
N LEU A 368 -0.73 -19.82 4.89
CA LEU A 368 -0.25 -20.80 3.92
C LEU A 368 0.32 -20.09 2.70
N VAL A 369 1.60 -20.21 2.49
CA VAL A 369 2.33 -19.60 1.36
C VAL A 369 3.06 -20.68 0.57
N VAL A 370 3.25 -20.46 -0.71
CA VAL A 370 4.14 -21.31 -1.52
C VAL A 370 5.54 -20.76 -1.39
N SER A 371 6.51 -21.63 -1.04
CA SER A 371 7.92 -21.23 -0.94
C SER A 371 8.39 -20.56 -2.24
N GLU A 372 9.27 -19.58 -2.14
CA GLU A 372 9.80 -18.78 -3.25
C GLU A 372 8.76 -17.91 -4.00
N SER A 373 7.51 -17.86 -3.55
CA SER A 373 6.50 -16.95 -4.11
C SER A 373 6.64 -15.54 -3.52
N ILE A 374 6.05 -14.56 -4.22
CA ILE A 374 5.98 -13.18 -3.71
C ILE A 374 5.26 -13.12 -2.35
N ASP A 375 4.29 -14.00 -2.12
CA ASP A 375 3.56 -14.07 -0.85
C ASP A 375 4.48 -14.49 0.32
N ALA A 376 5.41 -15.42 0.10
CA ALA A 376 6.39 -15.82 1.11
C ALA A 376 7.32 -14.66 1.51
N HIS A 377 7.75 -13.85 0.54
CA HIS A 377 8.56 -12.66 0.81
C HIS A 377 7.74 -11.53 1.46
N MET A 378 6.49 -11.35 1.04
CA MET A 378 5.65 -10.23 1.50
C MET A 378 5.14 -10.39 2.93
N ILE A 379 4.99 -11.63 3.43
CA ILE A 379 4.51 -11.85 4.79
C ILE A 379 5.43 -11.20 5.83
N GLN A 380 6.76 -11.21 5.59
CA GLN A 380 7.74 -10.56 6.46
C GLN A 380 7.54 -9.03 6.49
N SER A 381 7.29 -8.42 5.32
CA SER A 381 7.00 -6.97 5.22
C SER A 381 5.70 -6.58 5.91
N VAL A 382 4.69 -7.44 5.87
CA VAL A 382 3.41 -7.23 6.56
C VAL A 382 3.61 -7.25 8.07
N VAL A 383 4.40 -8.20 8.58
CA VAL A 383 4.74 -8.29 10.02
C VAL A 383 5.46 -7.03 10.46
N LYS A 384 6.52 -6.60 9.75
CA LYS A 384 7.26 -5.36 10.06
C LYS A 384 6.36 -4.12 10.10
N LYS A 385 5.36 -4.04 9.22
CA LYS A 385 4.38 -2.95 9.25
C LYS A 385 3.42 -3.03 10.43
N MET A 386 3.06 -4.23 10.88
CA MET A 386 2.30 -4.40 12.13
C MET A 386 3.07 -3.81 13.31
N GLU A 387 4.37 -4.08 13.41
CA GLU A 387 5.25 -3.51 14.45
C GLU A 387 5.28 -1.98 14.43
N ILE A 388 5.44 -1.38 13.25
CA ILE A 388 5.44 0.09 13.09
C ILE A 388 4.11 0.69 13.54
N LEU A 389 3.00 0.06 13.20
CA LEU A 389 1.68 0.55 13.60
C LEU A 389 1.42 0.36 15.10
N GLU A 390 1.89 -0.74 15.67
CA GLU A 390 1.85 -0.99 17.11
C GLU A 390 2.71 0.04 17.85
N ALA A 391 3.94 0.30 17.42
CA ALA A 391 4.81 1.34 17.97
C ALA A 391 4.21 2.76 17.87
N ALA A 392 3.43 3.06 16.82
CA ALA A 392 2.72 4.32 16.69
C ALA A 392 1.50 4.46 17.63
N LEU A 393 1.02 3.37 18.18
CA LEU A 393 -0.20 3.32 18.98
C LEU A 393 0.03 2.85 20.42
N ASP A 394 1.12 2.13 20.69
CA ASP A 394 1.43 1.49 21.98
C ASP A 394 2.72 2.05 22.59
N THR A 395 2.70 2.53 23.82
CA THR A 395 3.89 2.72 24.65
C THR A 395 3.79 1.74 25.80
N GLN A 396 4.75 0.92 25.90
CA GLN A 396 5.53 0.54 27.07
C GLN A 396 6.33 -0.73 26.76
N GLU A 397 7.62 -0.68 27.12
CA GLU A 397 8.58 -1.80 27.10
C GLU A 397 8.88 -2.38 25.70
N GLU A 398 9.70 -1.60 24.96
CA GLU A 398 10.30 -2.02 23.67
C GLU A 398 11.11 -3.33 23.80
N GLU A 399 11.64 -3.66 24.98
CA GLU A 399 12.53 -4.81 25.17
C GLU A 399 11.80 -6.16 25.20
N ASP A 400 10.54 -6.21 25.68
CA ASP A 400 9.86 -7.51 25.89
C ASP A 400 8.93 -7.92 24.73
N ARG A 401 8.52 -6.97 23.88
CA ARG A 401 7.61 -7.24 22.74
C ARG A 401 8.33 -7.43 21.42
N SER A 402 9.43 -6.72 21.19
CA SER A 402 10.30 -6.99 20.04
C SER A 402 10.84 -8.42 20.12
N GLY A 403 11.10 -8.95 21.32
CA GLY A 403 11.49 -10.34 21.56
C GLY A 403 10.44 -11.34 21.05
N LYS A 404 9.16 -11.16 21.33
CA LYS A 404 8.10 -12.13 20.94
C LYS A 404 7.84 -12.18 19.43
N ILE A 405 8.03 -11.07 18.71
CA ILE A 405 7.91 -11.03 17.26
C ILE A 405 9.23 -11.43 16.62
N SER A 406 10.35 -11.04 17.19
CA SER A 406 11.71 -11.50 16.84
C SER A 406 11.81 -13.02 17.02
N ASP A 407 11.31 -13.59 18.11
CA ASP A 407 11.29 -15.03 18.34
C ASP A 407 10.45 -15.79 17.31
N TRP A 408 9.38 -15.18 16.80
CA TRP A 408 8.59 -15.73 15.71
C TRP A 408 9.34 -15.65 14.36
N LEU A 409 10.09 -14.58 14.12
CA LEU A 409 10.97 -14.44 12.94
C LEU A 409 12.18 -15.38 13.04
N THR A 410 12.79 -15.50 14.23
CA THR A 410 13.99 -16.33 14.45
C THR A 410 13.69 -17.82 14.58
N SER A 411 12.49 -18.23 14.97
CA SER A 411 12.12 -19.66 14.95
C SER A 411 12.10 -20.27 13.54
N ASN A 412 12.17 -19.43 12.50
CA ASN A 412 12.34 -19.84 11.09
C ASN A 412 13.77 -19.65 10.55
N GLU A 413 14.74 -19.22 11.38
CA GLU A 413 16.16 -19.00 10.94
C GLU A 413 16.93 -20.27 10.56
N ASN A 414 16.37 -21.46 10.71
CA ASN A 414 17.00 -22.68 10.21
C ASN A 414 16.93 -22.85 8.68
N ASN A 415 16.21 -21.98 7.96
CA ASN A 415 16.31 -21.83 6.53
C ASN A 415 16.97 -20.48 6.22
N GLN A 416 18.30 -20.46 6.17
CA GLN A 416 19.06 -19.31 5.69
C GLN A 416 18.53 -18.91 4.30
N PRO A 417 18.10 -17.64 4.09
CA PRO A 417 17.89 -17.15 2.74
C PRO A 417 19.26 -17.17 2.05
N VAL A 418 19.28 -17.70 0.85
CA VAL A 418 20.43 -17.58 -0.04
C VAL A 418 20.78 -16.09 -0.10
N ALA A 419 22.00 -15.79 0.36
CA ALA A 419 22.53 -14.44 0.42
C ALA A 419 22.52 -13.82 -0.98
N GLY A 420 21.65 -12.84 -1.17
CA GLY A 420 21.59 -11.99 -2.34
C GLY A 420 20.80 -10.75 -1.97
N SER A 421 21.44 -9.59 -2.04
CA SER A 421 20.96 -8.25 -1.72
C SER A 421 19.69 -7.78 -2.51
N GLU A 422 19.10 -8.66 -3.30
CA GLU A 422 17.93 -8.36 -4.16
C GLU A 422 16.56 -8.46 -3.47
N SER A 423 16.47 -9.08 -2.27
CA SER A 423 15.18 -9.33 -1.61
C SER A 423 14.63 -8.13 -0.84
N GLU A 424 15.48 -7.26 -0.28
CA GLU A 424 15.05 -6.08 0.47
C GLU A 424 14.46 -4.99 -0.44
N ASP A 425 15.03 -4.79 -1.62
CA ASP A 425 14.52 -3.83 -2.63
C ASP A 425 13.13 -4.22 -3.17
N LEU A 426 12.87 -5.52 -3.34
CA LEU A 426 11.56 -6.02 -3.75
C LEU A 426 10.45 -5.67 -2.77
N SER A 427 10.71 -5.83 -1.47
CA SER A 427 9.70 -5.64 -0.43
C SER A 427 9.27 -4.18 -0.30
N LEU A 428 10.18 -3.23 -0.51
CA LEU A 428 9.90 -1.78 -0.45
C LEU A 428 9.17 -1.30 -1.71
N GLU A 429 9.65 -1.66 -2.91
CA GLU A 429 9.02 -1.23 -4.18
C GLU A 429 7.62 -1.84 -4.37
N PHE A 430 7.44 -3.12 -4.02
CA PHE A 430 6.13 -3.79 -4.10
C PHE A 430 5.15 -3.28 -3.06
N SER A 431 5.61 -2.98 -1.85
CA SER A 431 4.73 -2.47 -0.82
C SER A 431 4.12 -1.12 -1.20
N GLU A 432 4.86 -0.24 -1.85
CA GLU A 432 4.35 1.08 -2.24
C GLU A 432 3.31 1.04 -3.36
N SER A 433 3.51 0.22 -4.40
CA SER A 433 2.55 0.09 -5.51
C SER A 433 1.29 -0.68 -5.13
N LEU A 434 1.39 -1.74 -4.34
CA LEU A 434 0.27 -2.55 -3.84
C LEU A 434 -0.68 -1.77 -2.91
N PHE A 435 -0.16 -0.80 -2.16
CA PHE A 435 -0.98 0.01 -1.25
C PHE A 435 -1.84 1.05 -1.97
N VAL A 436 -1.42 1.52 -3.13
CA VAL A 436 -2.19 2.49 -3.93
C VAL A 436 -3.44 1.85 -4.55
N GLU A 437 -3.39 0.58 -4.95
CA GLU A 437 -4.50 -0.09 -5.63
C GLU A 437 -5.66 -0.51 -4.73
N ASN A 438 -5.40 -0.93 -3.49
CA ASN A 438 -6.48 -1.28 -2.56
C ASN A 438 -7.41 -0.10 -2.23
N SER A 439 -6.98 1.14 -2.50
CA SER A 439 -7.83 2.33 -2.38
C SER A 439 -8.65 2.66 -3.64
N LEU A 440 -8.32 2.08 -4.81
CA LEU A 440 -8.98 2.38 -6.09
C LEU A 440 -10.08 1.39 -6.48
N HIS A 441 -10.05 0.15 -5.98
CA HIS A 441 -11.01 -0.91 -6.34
C HIS A 441 -12.38 -0.84 -5.62
N GLN A 442 -12.67 0.23 -4.89
CA GLN A 442 -14.01 0.47 -4.31
C GLN A 442 -15.04 1.05 -5.30
N LYS A 443 -14.74 1.10 -6.60
CA LYS A 443 -15.76 1.42 -7.61
C LYS A 443 -16.50 0.16 -8.03
N LYS A 444 -17.79 0.05 -7.68
CA LYS A 444 -18.73 -0.95 -8.20
C LYS A 444 -18.63 -1.01 -9.72
N PRO A 445 -18.63 -2.19 -10.35
CA PRO A 445 -18.74 -2.30 -11.80
C PRO A 445 -20.07 -1.69 -12.25
N LYS A 446 -20.05 -0.71 -13.13
CA LYS A 446 -21.21 -0.33 -13.91
C LYS A 446 -21.48 -1.45 -14.90
N GLU A 447 -22.68 -2.00 -14.88
CA GLU A 447 -23.21 -2.84 -15.94
C GLU A 447 -22.98 -2.16 -17.28
N ARG A 448 -22.20 -2.81 -18.16
CA ARG A 448 -22.06 -2.38 -19.55
C ARG A 448 -23.20 -2.97 -20.35
N ALA A 449 -24.04 -2.10 -20.87
CA ALA A 449 -24.94 -2.41 -21.97
C ALA A 449 -24.11 -2.91 -23.17
N THR A 450 -24.58 -3.97 -23.78
CA THR A 450 -24.02 -4.58 -25.00
C THR A 450 -24.35 -3.67 -26.17
N ASP A 451 -23.34 -3.10 -26.83
CA ASP A 451 -23.47 -2.53 -28.16
C ASP A 451 -22.31 -2.93 -29.04
N GLY A 452 -22.62 -3.16 -30.28
CA GLY A 452 -22.04 -3.86 -31.39
C GLY A 452 -20.58 -3.60 -31.82
N PRO A 453 -20.14 -4.21 -32.95
CA PRO A 453 -18.72 -4.38 -33.27
C PRO A 453 -18.05 -3.07 -33.70
N LYS A 454 -16.85 -2.82 -33.18
CA LYS A 454 -15.99 -1.71 -33.58
C LYS A 454 -15.27 -2.03 -34.90
N PRO A 455 -15.04 -1.00 -35.75
CA PRO A 455 -14.31 -1.18 -36.99
C PRO A 455 -12.81 -1.37 -36.76
N VAL A 456 -12.23 -2.22 -37.59
CA VAL A 456 -10.79 -2.47 -37.71
C VAL A 456 -10.12 -1.19 -38.23
N VAL A 457 -9.14 -0.69 -37.53
CA VAL A 457 -8.24 0.37 -38.02
C VAL A 457 -6.93 -0.31 -38.37
N GLU A 458 -6.56 -0.21 -39.65
CA GLU A 458 -5.30 -0.69 -40.18
C GLU A 458 -4.10 0.01 -39.58
N ASP A 459 -3.14 -0.80 -39.20
CA ASP A 459 -1.84 -0.47 -38.66
C ASP A 459 -0.93 0.11 -39.77
N THR A 460 -0.70 1.41 -39.80
CA THR A 460 0.35 2.00 -40.62
C THR A 460 1.62 2.13 -39.77
N GLY A 461 2.54 1.21 -40.03
CA GLY A 461 3.81 1.08 -39.33
C GLY A 461 4.65 2.34 -39.32
N HIS A 462 4.95 2.79 -38.11
CA HIS A 462 6.14 3.58 -37.82
C HIS A 462 7.02 2.74 -36.86
N LYS A 463 8.07 2.16 -37.43
CA LYS A 463 9.16 1.54 -36.67
C LYS A 463 9.83 2.61 -35.81
N GLY A 464 9.55 2.58 -34.55
CA GLY A 464 10.28 3.36 -33.54
C GLY A 464 11.65 2.73 -33.28
N ILE A 465 12.65 3.60 -33.12
CA ILE A 465 14.09 3.36 -32.92
C ILE A 465 14.44 2.54 -31.65
N PHE A 466 13.51 1.79 -31.09
CA PHE A 466 13.67 1.13 -29.77
C PHE A 466 13.47 -0.38 -29.75
N ASP A 467 13.48 -1.06 -30.91
CA ASP A 467 13.46 -2.51 -30.97
C ASP A 467 14.88 -3.05 -31.20
N GLN A 468 15.66 -3.12 -30.13
CA GLN A 468 16.79 -4.05 -30.00
C GLN A 468 16.73 -4.71 -28.65
N GLU A 469 16.61 -6.02 -28.69
CA GLU A 469 16.69 -6.91 -27.54
C GLU A 469 18.11 -6.87 -27.01
N ASP A 470 18.32 -6.27 -25.84
CA ASP A 470 19.55 -6.46 -25.07
C ASP A 470 19.25 -7.32 -23.87
N ASP A 471 19.74 -8.55 -23.92
CA ASP A 471 19.86 -9.47 -22.81
C ASP A 471 20.98 -9.01 -21.89
N ASP A 472 20.67 -8.75 -20.67
CA ASP A 472 21.31 -8.75 -19.37
C ASP A 472 21.07 -7.47 -18.54
N PRO A 473 20.55 -7.57 -17.32
CA PRO A 473 20.51 -6.43 -16.42
C PRO A 473 21.91 -6.24 -15.82
N LEU A 474 22.70 -5.34 -16.43
CA LEU A 474 23.93 -4.87 -15.83
C LEU A 474 23.63 -4.23 -14.48
N GLU A 475 24.31 -4.75 -13.44
CA GLU A 475 24.48 -4.10 -12.15
C GLU A 475 24.88 -2.65 -12.39
N THR A 476 23.98 -1.73 -12.10
CA THR A 476 24.35 -0.32 -11.97
C THR A 476 24.86 -0.16 -10.56
N ASP A 477 26.18 0.09 -10.42
CA ASP A 477 26.76 0.59 -9.18
C ASP A 477 25.86 1.68 -8.61
N GLY A 478 25.43 1.49 -7.35
CA GLY A 478 24.36 2.24 -6.70
C GLY A 478 24.70 3.69 -6.32
N HIS A 479 25.03 4.53 -7.31
CA HIS A 479 25.03 5.98 -7.14
C HIS A 479 23.72 6.54 -7.67
N GLU A 480 22.78 6.84 -6.75
CA GLU A 480 21.59 7.63 -7.07
C GLU A 480 22.03 9.00 -7.62
N SER A 481 21.49 9.36 -8.79
CA SER A 481 21.78 10.64 -9.42
C SER A 481 21.12 11.78 -8.65
N ILE A 482 21.85 12.88 -8.40
CA ILE A 482 21.33 14.09 -7.77
C ILE A 482 20.08 14.61 -8.52
N ILE A 483 19.98 14.38 -9.83
CA ILE A 483 18.82 14.76 -10.62
C ILE A 483 17.57 13.99 -10.20
N ASP A 484 17.71 12.72 -9.80
CA ASP A 484 16.60 11.89 -9.39
C ASP A 484 16.10 12.27 -7.98
N GLU A 485 17.00 12.69 -7.10
CA GLU A 485 16.69 13.09 -5.72
C GLU A 485 16.05 14.49 -5.59
N LEU A 486 16.43 15.45 -6.44
CA LEU A 486 16.01 16.85 -6.31
C LEU A 486 14.66 17.13 -6.96
N SER A 487 13.83 17.94 -6.31
CA SER A 487 12.61 18.51 -6.91
C SER A 487 12.92 19.47 -8.05
N PHE A 488 11.94 19.75 -8.92
CA PHE A 488 12.09 20.70 -10.02
C PHE A 488 12.54 22.11 -9.58
N ASP A 489 12.02 22.61 -8.46
CA ASP A 489 12.38 23.93 -7.91
C ASP A 489 13.79 23.94 -7.34
N ASP A 490 14.18 22.85 -6.65
CA ASP A 490 15.53 22.70 -6.10
C ASP A 490 16.56 22.56 -7.22
N LEU A 491 16.24 21.78 -8.27
CA LEU A 491 17.07 21.71 -9.47
C LEU A 491 17.28 23.09 -10.10
N LYS A 492 16.22 23.90 -10.22
CA LYS A 492 16.33 25.25 -10.78
C LYS A 492 17.24 26.13 -9.94
N LYS A 493 17.14 26.05 -8.62
CA LYS A 493 17.96 26.80 -7.68
C LYS A 493 19.41 26.33 -7.68
N LYS A 494 19.65 25.03 -7.49
CA LYS A 494 21.02 24.45 -7.47
C LYS A 494 21.75 24.60 -8.81
N THR A 495 21.05 24.49 -9.94
CA THR A 495 21.68 24.62 -11.26
C THR A 495 21.92 26.08 -11.73
N SER A 496 21.56 27.06 -10.93
CA SER A 496 21.82 28.48 -11.26
C SER A 496 23.33 28.85 -11.30
N CYS A 497 24.17 28.00 -10.66
CA CYS A 497 25.64 28.21 -10.62
C CYS A 497 26.36 27.92 -11.95
N PHE A 498 25.75 27.25 -12.93
CA PHE A 498 26.41 26.88 -14.17
C PHE A 498 26.73 28.11 -15.07
N THR A 499 27.99 28.40 -15.23
CA THR A 499 28.50 29.43 -16.15
C THR A 499 28.49 28.94 -17.61
N LYS A 500 28.64 29.89 -18.57
CA LYS A 500 28.74 29.52 -20.00
C LYS A 500 29.95 28.64 -20.27
N GLU A 501 31.07 28.92 -19.60
CA GLU A 501 32.33 28.20 -19.73
C GLU A 501 32.21 26.74 -19.25
N ILE A 502 31.74 26.53 -18.05
CA ILE A 502 31.53 25.19 -17.49
C ILE A 502 30.58 24.36 -18.38
N LYS A 503 29.53 24.96 -18.91
CA LYS A 503 28.62 24.27 -19.84
C LYS A 503 29.28 23.89 -21.17
N ALA A 504 30.22 24.70 -21.64
CA ALA A 504 31.00 24.41 -22.85
C ALA A 504 31.94 23.21 -22.59
N ASP A 505 32.69 23.23 -21.48
CA ASP A 505 33.58 22.14 -21.11
C ASP A 505 32.83 20.81 -20.98
N ILE A 506 31.66 20.80 -20.33
CA ILE A 506 30.80 19.61 -20.22
C ILE A 506 30.37 19.13 -21.61
N LEU A 507 29.89 20.05 -22.47
CA LEU A 507 29.39 19.70 -23.79
C LEU A 507 30.49 19.13 -24.70
N ASP A 508 31.68 19.73 -24.68
CA ASP A 508 32.82 19.26 -25.48
C ASP A 508 33.32 17.91 -25.00
N THR A 509 33.32 17.68 -23.68
CA THR A 509 33.62 16.37 -23.12
C THR A 509 32.58 15.31 -23.50
N LEU A 510 31.28 15.65 -23.48
CA LEU A 510 30.21 14.74 -23.91
C LEU A 510 30.32 14.40 -25.41
N LYS A 511 30.71 15.37 -26.25
CA LYS A 511 30.95 15.13 -27.69
C LYS A 511 32.11 14.16 -27.89
N MET A 512 33.20 14.34 -27.14
CA MET A 512 34.34 13.45 -27.18
C MET A 512 33.94 12.03 -26.77
N LEU A 513 33.26 11.86 -25.63
CA LEU A 513 32.75 10.55 -25.18
C LEU A 513 31.78 9.93 -26.20
N SER A 514 30.93 10.75 -26.82
CA SER A 514 29.99 10.29 -27.86
C SER A 514 30.69 9.82 -29.12
N SER A 515 31.82 10.42 -29.49
CA SER A 515 32.61 10.03 -30.67
C SER A 515 33.30 8.65 -30.51
N CYS A 516 33.57 8.27 -29.26
CA CYS A 516 34.17 6.98 -28.92
C CYS A 516 33.13 5.90 -28.61
N CYS A 517 31.85 6.23 -28.57
CA CYS A 517 30.81 5.33 -28.10
C CYS A 517 30.20 4.50 -29.25
N ASP A 518 30.39 3.20 -29.22
CA ASP A 518 29.79 2.23 -30.13
C ASP A 518 28.34 1.89 -29.82
N GLY A 519 27.75 2.51 -28.80
CA GLY A 519 26.41 2.23 -28.29
C GLY A 519 26.40 1.32 -27.06
N ALA A 520 27.57 1.11 -26.45
CA ALA A 520 27.81 0.19 -25.32
C ALA A 520 27.50 -1.29 -25.66
N ILE A 521 27.74 -1.67 -26.91
CA ILE A 521 27.59 -3.05 -27.41
C ILE A 521 28.74 -3.92 -26.88
N GLU A 522 29.97 -3.37 -26.85
CA GLU A 522 31.15 -4.04 -26.33
C GLU A 522 31.56 -3.51 -24.93
N LYS A 523 32.06 -4.39 -24.07
CA LYS A 523 32.58 -4.01 -22.74
C LYS A 523 34.03 -3.55 -22.83
N ASP A 524 34.33 -2.60 -23.69
CA ASP A 524 35.68 -2.05 -23.87
C ASP A 524 36.02 -0.88 -22.96
N PHE A 525 35.03 -0.42 -22.16
CA PHE A 525 35.11 0.74 -21.25
C PHE A 525 35.39 2.09 -21.96
N VAL A 526 35.07 2.21 -23.25
CA VAL A 526 35.24 3.42 -24.05
C VAL A 526 33.86 4.02 -24.40
N GLY A 527 33.70 5.33 -24.25
CA GLY A 527 32.45 6.03 -24.49
C GLY A 527 31.47 5.97 -23.29
N PHE A 528 30.17 6.09 -23.55
CA PHE A 528 29.14 6.10 -22.50
C PHE A 528 28.85 4.68 -21.99
N SER A 529 28.54 4.57 -20.70
CA SER A 529 28.01 3.34 -20.14
C SER A 529 26.62 3.00 -20.71
N ALA A 530 26.19 1.73 -20.64
CA ALA A 530 24.89 1.30 -21.17
C ALA A 530 23.71 2.08 -20.57
N GLY A 531 23.81 2.49 -19.30
CA GLY A 531 22.79 3.31 -18.63
C GLY A 531 22.73 4.76 -19.13
N GLU A 532 23.83 5.30 -19.62
CA GLU A 532 24.00 6.73 -19.95
C GLU A 532 23.97 7.05 -21.45
N VAL A 533 24.12 6.02 -22.32
CA VAL A 533 24.21 6.18 -23.79
C VAL A 533 23.13 7.07 -24.37
N VAL A 534 21.88 6.89 -23.99
CA VAL A 534 20.75 7.64 -24.57
C VAL A 534 20.82 9.11 -24.18
N VAL A 535 21.06 9.40 -22.90
CA VAL A 535 21.14 10.77 -22.39
C VAL A 535 22.43 11.42 -22.87
N GLY A 536 23.57 10.72 -22.81
CA GLY A 536 24.86 11.20 -23.22
C GLY A 536 24.90 11.60 -24.71
N LYS A 537 24.48 10.71 -25.60
CA LYS A 537 24.38 11.00 -27.06
C LYS A 537 23.42 12.15 -27.37
N TYR A 538 22.27 12.21 -26.68
CA TYR A 538 21.32 13.31 -26.84
C TYR A 538 21.94 14.65 -26.43
N LEU A 539 22.63 14.72 -25.28
CA LEU A 539 23.28 15.95 -24.81
C LEU A 539 24.45 16.37 -25.70
N ALA A 540 25.26 15.40 -26.14
CA ALA A 540 26.36 15.66 -27.08
C ALA A 540 25.91 16.27 -28.43
N GLY A 541 24.69 15.92 -28.89
CA GLY A 541 24.11 16.49 -30.11
C GLY A 541 23.59 17.93 -29.98
N LYS A 542 23.65 18.55 -28.80
CA LYS A 542 23.18 19.94 -28.60
C LYS A 542 24.21 20.96 -29.02
N SER A 543 23.75 22.16 -29.44
CA SER A 543 24.61 23.32 -29.66
C SER A 543 24.94 24.05 -28.36
N LYS A 544 24.06 24.02 -27.39
CA LYS A 544 24.21 24.60 -26.03
C LYS A 544 23.40 23.80 -25.02
N LEU A 545 23.90 23.68 -23.78
CA LEU A 545 23.22 23.05 -22.69
C LEU A 545 22.41 24.04 -21.84
N THR A 546 21.20 23.68 -21.46
CA THR A 546 20.49 24.33 -20.35
C THR A 546 21.18 23.99 -19.02
N ASN A 547 20.83 24.69 -17.93
CA ASN A 547 21.43 24.39 -16.62
C ASN A 547 21.18 22.97 -16.16
N ARG A 548 19.98 22.43 -16.35
CA ARG A 548 19.62 21.05 -15.99
C ARG A 548 20.33 20.01 -16.86
N GLN A 549 20.44 20.28 -18.14
CA GLN A 549 21.21 19.47 -19.08
C GLN A 549 22.70 19.46 -18.74
N ALA A 550 23.24 20.60 -18.27
CA ALA A 550 24.62 20.69 -17.82
C ALA A 550 24.86 19.86 -16.54
N LEU A 551 23.91 19.84 -15.61
CA LEU A 551 24.02 18.97 -14.43
C LEU A 551 24.03 17.49 -14.82
N ALA A 552 23.09 17.06 -15.67
CA ALA A 552 23.06 15.69 -16.17
C ALA A 552 24.33 15.31 -16.92
N GLY A 553 24.84 16.24 -17.75
CA GLY A 553 26.10 16.03 -18.46
C GLY A 553 27.31 15.97 -17.54
N LEU A 554 27.32 16.78 -16.48
CA LEU A 554 28.40 16.77 -15.48
C LEU A 554 28.45 15.44 -14.72
N GLU A 555 27.32 14.91 -14.29
CA GLU A 555 27.25 13.59 -13.67
C GLU A 555 27.82 12.50 -14.59
N ILE A 556 27.42 12.49 -15.86
CA ILE A 556 27.95 11.55 -16.86
C ILE A 556 29.49 11.70 -17.01
N VAL A 557 29.99 12.91 -17.14
CA VAL A 557 31.43 13.17 -17.31
C VAL A 557 32.22 12.71 -16.08
N LEU A 558 31.71 12.94 -14.88
CA LEU A 558 32.39 12.52 -13.64
C LEU A 558 32.46 11.00 -13.47
N ASN A 559 31.50 10.26 -14.01
CA ASN A 559 31.53 8.79 -14.03
C ASN A 559 32.56 8.23 -15.01
N HIS A 560 33.10 9.06 -15.94
CA HIS A 560 34.03 8.61 -16.99
C HIS A 560 35.47 9.16 -16.80
N ARG A 561 35.96 9.24 -15.55
CA ARG A 561 37.28 9.78 -15.19
C ARG A 561 38.42 9.28 -16.08
N LYS A 562 38.48 7.99 -16.36
CA LYS A 562 39.59 7.38 -17.13
C LYS A 562 39.62 7.80 -18.61
N GLN A 563 38.56 8.38 -19.12
CA GLN A 563 38.41 8.76 -20.52
C GLN A 563 38.46 10.29 -20.73
N VAL A 564 38.47 11.06 -19.64
CA VAL A 564 38.50 12.52 -19.67
C VAL A 564 39.93 13.01 -19.35
N SER A 565 40.38 14.09 -20.02
CA SER A 565 41.70 14.64 -19.72
C SER A 565 41.77 15.14 -18.28
N GLU A 566 42.91 14.87 -17.60
CA GLU A 566 43.08 15.21 -16.18
C GLU A 566 42.74 16.66 -15.84
N PRO A 567 43.21 17.68 -16.59
CA PRO A 567 42.87 19.09 -16.26
C PRO A 567 41.39 19.41 -16.37
N THR A 568 40.69 18.81 -17.35
CA THR A 568 39.22 19.01 -17.53
C THR A 568 38.47 18.30 -16.42
N PHE A 569 38.88 17.09 -16.08
CA PHE A 569 38.24 16.33 -15.03
C PHE A 569 38.36 16.99 -13.66
N GLU A 570 39.56 17.45 -13.28
CA GLU A 570 39.81 18.16 -12.01
C GLU A 570 38.96 19.43 -11.93
N LYS A 571 38.93 20.26 -13.00
CA LYS A 571 38.11 21.48 -13.06
C LYS A 571 36.62 21.21 -12.83
N LEU A 572 36.08 20.17 -13.46
CA LEU A 572 34.68 19.79 -13.34
C LEU A 572 34.37 19.12 -11.98
N GLN A 573 35.32 18.36 -11.45
CA GLN A 573 35.18 17.75 -10.12
C GLN A 573 35.24 18.82 -9.01
N ASP A 574 36.11 19.82 -9.12
CA ASP A 574 36.16 20.93 -8.16
C ASP A 574 34.90 21.76 -8.22
N PHE A 575 34.37 21.98 -9.42
CA PHE A 575 33.07 22.66 -9.58
C PHE A 575 31.96 21.85 -8.91
N TRP A 576 31.92 20.53 -9.07
CA TRP A 576 30.98 19.64 -8.41
C TRP A 576 31.08 19.73 -6.89
N ARG A 577 32.29 19.55 -6.34
CA ARG A 577 32.53 19.63 -4.89
C ARG A 577 32.07 20.94 -4.28
N LYS A 578 32.28 22.05 -5.01
CA LYS A 578 31.91 23.39 -4.54
C LYS A 578 30.42 23.63 -4.50
N HIS A 579 29.64 23.02 -5.37
CA HIS A 579 28.25 23.41 -5.59
C HIS A 579 27.22 22.29 -5.30
N PHE A 580 27.66 21.03 -5.26
CA PHE A 580 26.78 19.87 -5.19
C PHE A 580 27.15 18.82 -4.11
N ALA A 581 28.40 18.79 -3.64
CA ALA A 581 28.83 17.91 -2.57
C ALA A 581 28.38 18.36 -1.18
#